data_966efb945b47aaf704e06719cd0ae005
#
_entry.id   966efb945b47aaf704e06719cd0ae005
#
_cell.length_a   1.000
_cell.length_b   1.000
_cell.length_c   1.000
_cell.angle_alpha   90.00
_cell.angle_beta   90.00
_cell.angle_gamma   90.00
#
_symmetry.space_group_name_H-M   'P 1'
#
loop_
_entity.id
_entity.type
_entity.pdbx_description
1 polymer ?
#
loop_
_entity_poly.entity_id
_entity_poly.type
_entity_poly.pdbx_seq_one_letter_code
_entity_poly.pdbx_strand_id
1 'polypeptide(L)'
;MSPELATILIFGNLILFLATGLPVAFALIGVSLIWSLLLQGTVILHLLPATIFETSTTEIYIAAPLFILMAVALEKTGIGAMLYEVIYKWTGGVPGGLAVGTIIASTLVAAMTGIGGTAVLVLGILAVPEMIRRGYDVRLALGGLPPGGALGILIPPTVIGVLLGGFTGIPIGSLFFGGMVPGLLIALCFCIYVLVICARDPSLAPPIPKDERPTLREKIRATGLIVLPVGLIVLVLGAIWTGAATPSEAAGIGAFGTLVIGLARGQLGPKRMKEVMVTSGQVSVMVMTLLIGGALFSRLLQFSGSANLIASYIIGMELGVTEMLLVFIVLTTLLGMFIDGAAIIFIVSPILMPVVQMLGIDPVWFGVILMISIAAGYVTPPFGMNLFYLKGIVEQTKDMPGCDRLRGVTIADIWAAVLPYVVIIYLVIGLVLVFPELATWLPTQLR
;
A
#
# COMPACT_ATOMS: atom_id res chain seq x y z
N MET A 1 -19.66 -20.07 28.06
CA MET A 1 -20.07 -18.77 27.47
C MET A 1 -20.61 -19.05 26.09
N SER A 2 -21.72 -18.42 25.65
CA SER A 2 -22.19 -18.68 24.28
C SER A 2 -21.21 -18.08 23.25
N PRO A 3 -21.10 -18.65 22.03
CA PRO A 3 -20.21 -18.13 21.00
C PRO A 3 -20.52 -16.68 20.60
N GLU A 4 -21.80 -16.29 20.63
CA GLU A 4 -22.24 -14.94 20.32
C GLU A 4 -21.70 -13.93 21.34
N LEU A 5 -21.86 -14.23 22.63
CA LEU A 5 -21.36 -13.38 23.70
C LEU A 5 -19.84 -13.29 23.68
N ALA A 6 -19.15 -14.41 23.43
CA ALA A 6 -17.70 -14.44 23.27
C ALA A 6 -17.25 -13.53 22.12
N THR A 7 -17.89 -13.65 20.97
CA THR A 7 -17.60 -12.82 19.79
C THR A 7 -17.76 -11.33 20.07
N ILE A 8 -18.91 -10.92 20.62
CA ILE A 8 -19.17 -9.51 20.96
C ILE A 8 -18.11 -8.96 21.92
N LEU A 9 -17.76 -9.73 22.95
CA LEU A 9 -16.79 -9.29 23.94
C LEU A 9 -15.36 -9.26 23.40
N ILE A 10 -14.95 -10.21 22.55
CA ILE A 10 -13.63 -10.24 21.90
C ILE A 10 -13.46 -9.00 21.02
N PHE A 11 -14.42 -8.72 20.12
CA PHE A 11 -14.35 -7.55 19.24
C PHE A 11 -14.53 -6.24 19.99
N GLY A 12 -15.42 -6.19 20.98
CA GLY A 12 -15.60 -5.03 21.86
C GLY A 12 -14.31 -4.68 22.62
N ASN A 13 -13.60 -5.69 23.14
CA ASN A 13 -12.32 -5.50 23.81
C ASN A 13 -11.20 -5.08 22.83
N LEU A 14 -11.21 -5.62 21.60
CA LEU A 14 -10.29 -5.19 20.55
C LEU A 14 -10.48 -3.71 20.20
N ILE A 15 -11.74 -3.30 19.98
CA ILE A 15 -12.08 -1.89 19.70
C ILE A 15 -11.68 -0.99 20.88
N LEU A 16 -11.95 -1.43 22.12
CA LEU A 16 -11.57 -0.69 23.31
C LEU A 16 -10.04 -0.48 23.37
N PHE A 17 -9.23 -1.52 23.12
CA PHE A 17 -7.78 -1.40 23.11
C PHE A 17 -7.29 -0.47 22.00
N LEU A 18 -7.85 -0.57 20.82
CA LEU A 18 -7.52 0.33 19.71
C LEU A 18 -7.91 1.79 20.04
N ALA A 19 -9.04 2.01 20.70
CA ALA A 19 -9.49 3.35 21.10
C ALA A 19 -8.58 4.00 22.17
N THR A 20 -7.83 3.20 22.95
CA THR A 20 -6.81 3.74 23.87
C THR A 20 -5.53 4.22 23.17
N GLY A 21 -5.40 4.02 21.84
CA GLY A 21 -4.20 4.34 21.09
C GLY A 21 -3.10 3.28 21.15
N LEU A 22 -3.38 2.10 21.67
CA LEU A 22 -2.42 0.98 21.63
C LEU A 22 -2.12 0.59 20.18
N PRO A 23 -0.84 0.35 19.83
CA PRO A 23 -0.50 -0.18 18.53
C PRO A 23 -1.23 -1.50 18.27
N VAL A 24 -1.75 -1.68 17.03
CA VAL A 24 -2.62 -2.81 16.66
C VAL A 24 -2.00 -4.16 17.00
N ALA A 25 -0.69 -4.33 16.83
CA ALA A 25 0.02 -5.56 17.19
C ALA A 25 -0.19 -5.94 18.66
N PHE A 26 -0.02 -4.99 19.56
CA PHE A 26 -0.20 -5.23 21.01
C PHE A 26 -1.67 -5.39 21.39
N ALA A 27 -2.59 -4.69 20.71
CA ALA A 27 -4.02 -4.89 20.90
C ALA A 27 -4.46 -6.32 20.54
N LEU A 28 -3.99 -6.82 19.37
CA LEU A 28 -4.25 -8.20 18.93
C LEU A 28 -3.65 -9.24 19.88
N ILE A 29 -2.40 -9.07 20.30
CA ILE A 29 -1.73 -9.97 21.25
C ILE A 29 -2.47 -9.93 22.60
N GLY A 30 -2.76 -8.76 23.12
CA GLY A 30 -3.42 -8.58 24.42
C GLY A 30 -4.82 -9.21 24.46
N VAL A 31 -5.66 -8.94 23.45
CA VAL A 31 -6.98 -9.54 23.33
C VAL A 31 -6.88 -11.06 23.23
N SER A 32 -5.95 -11.54 22.40
CA SER A 32 -5.76 -12.99 22.20
C SER A 32 -5.33 -13.69 23.49
N LEU A 33 -4.40 -13.08 24.25
CA LEU A 33 -3.98 -13.63 25.54
C LEU A 33 -5.10 -13.66 26.56
N ILE A 34 -5.79 -12.53 26.78
CA ILE A 34 -6.85 -12.41 27.80
C ILE A 34 -7.96 -13.41 27.51
N TRP A 35 -8.49 -13.40 26.28
CA TRP A 35 -9.65 -14.23 25.95
C TRP A 35 -9.29 -15.72 25.82
N SER A 36 -8.09 -16.05 25.36
CA SER A 36 -7.65 -17.45 25.36
C SER A 36 -7.49 -18.00 26.77
N LEU A 37 -6.95 -17.22 27.71
CA LEU A 37 -6.86 -17.61 29.11
C LEU A 37 -8.24 -17.77 29.74
N LEU A 38 -9.19 -16.89 29.45
CA LEU A 38 -10.56 -16.97 29.97
C LEU A 38 -11.34 -18.16 29.40
N LEU A 39 -11.15 -18.51 28.14
CA LEU A 39 -11.90 -19.57 27.47
C LEU A 39 -11.27 -20.96 27.64
N GLN A 40 -9.94 -21.05 27.66
CA GLN A 40 -9.21 -22.33 27.66
C GLN A 40 -8.32 -22.55 28.89
N GLY A 41 -8.28 -21.56 29.80
CA GLY A 41 -7.41 -21.64 30.97
C GLY A 41 -5.94 -21.62 30.64
N THR A 42 -5.10 -22.22 31.50
CA THR A 42 -3.62 -22.18 31.37
C THR A 42 -3.05 -23.01 30.22
N VAL A 43 -3.85 -23.88 29.58
CA VAL A 43 -3.42 -24.70 28.43
C VAL A 43 -2.89 -23.85 27.29
N ILE A 44 -3.48 -22.68 27.08
CA ILE A 44 -3.05 -21.73 26.04
C ILE A 44 -1.59 -21.28 26.20
N LEU A 45 -1.08 -21.21 27.44
CA LEU A 45 0.31 -20.81 27.70
C LEU A 45 1.35 -21.76 27.07
N HIS A 46 0.96 -23.00 26.79
CA HIS A 46 1.81 -23.95 26.05
C HIS A 46 1.68 -23.78 24.53
N LEU A 47 0.54 -23.31 24.03
CA LEU A 47 0.30 -23.11 22.59
C LEU A 47 0.87 -21.78 22.07
N LEU A 48 0.95 -20.75 22.93
CA LEU A 48 1.47 -19.44 22.55
C LEU A 48 2.92 -19.50 22.04
N PRO A 49 3.88 -20.07 22.76
CA PRO A 49 5.26 -20.16 22.28
C PRO A 49 5.36 -20.93 20.97
N ALA A 50 4.56 -21.98 20.80
CA ALA A 50 4.52 -22.77 19.57
C ALA A 50 4.02 -21.91 18.39
N THR A 51 2.95 -21.12 18.58
CA THR A 51 2.44 -20.20 17.54
C THR A 51 3.46 -19.13 17.17
N ILE A 52 4.10 -18.53 18.17
CA ILE A 52 5.13 -17.49 17.96
C ILE A 52 6.30 -18.10 17.19
N PHE A 53 6.77 -19.27 17.60
CA PHE A 53 7.88 -19.96 16.94
C PHE A 53 7.52 -20.34 15.50
N GLU A 54 6.37 -20.98 15.27
CA GLU A 54 5.87 -21.35 13.94
C GLU A 54 5.78 -20.13 13.02
N THR A 55 5.13 -19.04 13.48
CA THR A 55 5.02 -17.81 12.71
C THR A 55 6.39 -17.18 12.42
N SER A 56 7.31 -17.21 13.38
CA SER A 56 8.62 -16.59 13.23
C SER A 56 9.59 -17.38 12.33
N THR A 57 9.36 -18.70 12.18
CA THR A 57 10.22 -19.60 11.39
C THR A 57 9.64 -19.97 10.03
N THR A 58 8.42 -19.52 9.73
CA THR A 58 7.79 -19.77 8.43
C THR A 58 8.50 -19.02 7.32
N GLU A 59 9.05 -19.73 6.34
CA GLU A 59 9.91 -19.19 5.27
C GLU A 59 9.26 -18.07 4.47
N ILE A 60 7.96 -18.18 4.19
CA ILE A 60 7.21 -17.21 3.40
C ILE A 60 7.25 -15.80 4.00
N TYR A 61 7.36 -15.69 5.33
CA TYR A 61 7.42 -14.41 6.03
C TYR A 61 8.81 -13.74 5.98
N ILE A 62 9.87 -14.47 5.59
CA ILE A 62 11.21 -13.90 5.38
C ILE A 62 11.20 -12.91 4.21
N ALA A 63 10.29 -13.09 3.25
CA ALA A 63 10.13 -12.16 2.14
C ALA A 63 9.82 -10.72 2.60
N ALA A 64 9.00 -10.54 3.66
CA ALA A 64 8.61 -9.21 4.12
C ALA A 64 9.79 -8.38 4.64
N PRO A 65 10.64 -8.83 5.59
CA PRO A 65 11.84 -8.12 6.00
C PRO A 65 12.81 -7.80 4.86
N LEU A 66 12.96 -8.72 3.89
CA LEU A 66 13.86 -8.52 2.76
C LEU A 66 13.33 -7.47 1.78
N PHE A 67 12.03 -7.47 1.47
CA PHE A 67 11.40 -6.39 0.69
C PHE A 67 11.44 -5.06 1.43
N ILE A 68 11.25 -5.05 2.76
CA ILE A 68 11.40 -3.85 3.58
C ILE A 68 12.84 -3.32 3.51
N LEU A 69 13.84 -4.18 3.62
CA LEU A 69 15.25 -3.79 3.48
C LEU A 69 15.53 -3.20 2.08
N MET A 70 15.04 -3.84 1.03
CA MET A 70 15.13 -3.34 -0.34
C MET A 70 14.49 -1.95 -0.46
N ALA A 71 13.28 -1.79 0.06
CA ALA A 71 12.51 -0.55 0.01
C ALA A 71 13.22 0.61 0.72
N VAL A 72 13.64 0.39 1.97
CA VAL A 72 14.35 1.40 2.77
C VAL A 72 15.70 1.74 2.14
N ALA A 73 16.43 0.75 1.62
CA ALA A 73 17.69 0.99 0.92
C ALA A 73 17.47 1.84 -0.34
N LEU A 74 16.46 1.53 -1.16
CA LEU A 74 16.08 2.33 -2.33
C LEU A 74 15.72 3.77 -1.94
N GLU A 75 14.93 3.96 -0.88
CA GLU A 75 14.57 5.28 -0.37
C GLU A 75 15.82 6.09 0.00
N LYS A 76 16.74 5.50 0.78
CA LYS A 76 17.97 6.18 1.24
C LYS A 76 18.99 6.46 0.13
N THR A 77 18.89 5.80 -1.03
CA THR A 77 19.65 6.16 -2.23
C THR A 77 19.13 7.43 -2.92
N GLY A 78 17.98 7.97 -2.52
CA GLY A 78 17.37 9.15 -3.13
C GLY A 78 16.69 8.87 -4.47
N ILE A 79 16.32 7.61 -4.73
CA ILE A 79 15.67 7.20 -5.99
C ILE A 79 14.39 8.00 -6.28
N GLY A 80 13.62 8.37 -5.23
CA GLY A 80 12.40 9.15 -5.39
C GLY A 80 12.64 10.49 -6.05
N ALA A 81 13.70 11.22 -5.62
CA ALA A 81 14.08 12.49 -6.24
C ALA A 81 14.57 12.31 -7.68
N MET A 82 15.36 11.26 -7.94
CA MET A 82 15.83 10.94 -9.30
C MET A 82 14.68 10.59 -10.24
N LEU A 83 13.72 9.77 -9.78
CA LEU A 83 12.51 9.45 -10.55
C LEU A 83 11.69 10.71 -10.86
N TYR A 84 11.48 11.55 -9.86
CA TYR A 84 10.76 12.80 -10.06
C TYR A 84 11.47 13.70 -11.08
N GLU A 85 12.80 13.87 -11.00
CA GLU A 85 13.58 14.65 -11.95
C GLU A 85 13.44 14.11 -13.39
N VAL A 86 13.55 12.78 -13.56
CA VAL A 86 13.39 12.15 -14.88
C VAL A 86 12.00 12.44 -15.45
N ILE A 87 10.96 12.15 -14.66
CA ILE A 87 9.57 12.27 -15.11
C ILE A 87 9.22 13.74 -15.36
N TYR A 88 9.66 14.65 -14.50
CA TYR A 88 9.57 16.10 -14.68
C TYR A 88 10.13 16.55 -16.05
N LYS A 89 11.33 16.07 -16.40
CA LYS A 89 11.95 16.40 -17.69
C LYS A 89 11.17 15.86 -18.89
N TRP A 90 10.51 14.71 -18.76
CA TRP A 90 9.73 14.14 -19.86
C TRP A 90 8.34 14.74 -20.00
N THR A 91 7.65 15.01 -18.89
CA THR A 91 6.23 15.40 -18.88
C THR A 91 5.99 16.90 -18.84
N GLY A 92 6.94 17.71 -18.35
CA GLY A 92 6.71 19.13 -18.06
C GLY A 92 6.42 20.03 -19.28
N GLY A 93 6.57 19.51 -20.49
CA GLY A 93 6.31 20.25 -21.74
C GLY A 93 4.83 20.37 -22.14
N VAL A 94 3.93 19.68 -21.45
CA VAL A 94 2.49 19.69 -21.72
C VAL A 94 1.70 20.29 -20.55
N PRO A 95 0.51 20.91 -20.79
CA PRO A 95 -0.35 21.34 -19.69
C PRO A 95 -0.69 20.16 -18.76
N GLY A 96 -0.58 20.34 -17.44
CA GLY A 96 -0.78 19.27 -16.47
C GLY A 96 0.37 18.27 -16.36
N GLY A 97 1.42 18.42 -17.15
CA GLY A 97 2.53 17.45 -17.23
C GLY A 97 3.22 17.19 -15.89
N LEU A 98 3.36 18.20 -15.02
CA LEU A 98 3.98 18.02 -13.70
C LEU A 98 3.05 17.21 -12.75
N ALA A 99 1.74 17.44 -12.83
CA ALA A 99 0.79 16.66 -12.02
C ALA A 99 0.74 15.19 -12.47
N VAL A 100 0.68 14.94 -13.80
CA VAL A 100 0.82 13.59 -14.37
C VAL A 100 2.16 12.95 -13.96
N GLY A 101 3.24 13.72 -14.08
CA GLY A 101 4.57 13.29 -13.65
C GLY A 101 4.62 12.92 -12.18
N THR A 102 3.96 13.69 -11.32
CA THR A 102 3.87 13.43 -9.88
C THR A 102 3.09 12.13 -9.59
N ILE A 103 1.98 11.88 -10.31
CA ILE A 103 1.20 10.64 -10.20
C ILE A 103 2.08 9.45 -10.59
N ILE A 104 2.74 9.50 -11.75
CA ILE A 104 3.62 8.42 -12.21
C ILE A 104 4.79 8.21 -11.23
N ALA A 105 5.44 9.30 -10.79
CA ALA A 105 6.54 9.21 -9.84
C ALA A 105 6.09 8.62 -8.50
N SER A 106 4.95 9.08 -7.94
CA SER A 106 4.43 8.56 -6.68
C SER A 106 4.03 7.09 -6.79
N THR A 107 3.42 6.69 -7.89
CA THR A 107 3.09 5.30 -8.18
C THR A 107 4.35 4.42 -8.26
N LEU A 108 5.38 4.86 -8.99
CA LEU A 108 6.63 4.12 -9.10
C LEU A 108 7.39 4.05 -7.77
N VAL A 109 7.51 5.17 -7.05
CA VAL A 109 8.16 5.16 -5.72
C VAL A 109 7.39 4.29 -4.75
N ALA A 110 6.06 4.36 -4.75
CA ALA A 110 5.22 3.52 -3.93
C ALA A 110 5.38 2.03 -4.26
N ALA A 111 5.41 1.68 -5.56
CA ALA A 111 5.68 0.32 -6.02
C ALA A 111 7.07 -0.18 -5.59
N MET A 112 8.09 0.68 -5.64
CA MET A 112 9.46 0.35 -5.24
C MET A 112 9.60 0.17 -3.72
N THR A 113 8.86 0.93 -2.93
CA THR A 113 8.92 0.88 -1.47
C THR A 113 7.90 -0.08 -0.85
N GLY A 114 6.85 -0.44 -1.60
CA GLY A 114 5.75 -1.25 -1.09
C GLY A 114 4.94 -0.60 0.04
N ILE A 115 5.21 0.68 0.34
CA ILE A 115 4.60 1.46 1.43
C ILE A 115 4.10 2.79 0.86
N GLY A 116 2.77 2.93 0.72
CA GLY A 116 2.15 4.08 0.06
C GLY A 116 2.48 5.45 0.68
N GLY A 117 2.58 5.51 1.99
CA GLY A 117 2.88 6.76 2.72
C GLY A 117 4.25 7.34 2.42
N THR A 118 5.26 6.50 2.20
CA THR A 118 6.63 6.94 1.88
C THR A 118 6.68 7.76 0.59
N ALA A 119 5.97 7.32 -0.46
CA ALA A 119 5.92 8.05 -1.72
C ALA A 119 5.31 9.45 -1.54
N VAL A 120 4.24 9.57 -0.74
CA VAL A 120 3.60 10.86 -0.45
C VAL A 120 4.56 11.80 0.29
N LEU A 121 5.26 11.30 1.30
CA LEU A 121 6.21 12.11 2.08
C LEU A 121 7.39 12.59 1.24
N VAL A 122 8.07 11.66 0.53
CA VAL A 122 9.27 11.99 -0.24
C VAL A 122 8.96 12.92 -1.41
N LEU A 123 7.93 12.60 -2.18
CA LEU A 123 7.60 13.39 -3.37
C LEU A 123 6.82 14.65 -3.06
N GLY A 124 6.05 14.67 -1.97
CA GLY A 124 5.27 15.83 -1.61
C GLY A 124 6.12 17.06 -1.32
N ILE A 125 7.23 16.90 -0.61
CA ILE A 125 8.18 17.99 -0.33
C ILE A 125 8.83 18.52 -1.61
N LEU A 126 8.99 17.68 -2.64
CA LEU A 126 9.61 18.05 -3.91
C LEU A 126 8.59 18.62 -4.91
N ALA A 127 7.50 17.88 -5.14
CA ALA A 127 6.56 18.15 -6.22
C ALA A 127 5.58 19.28 -5.90
N VAL A 128 5.04 19.31 -4.67
CA VAL A 128 4.00 20.31 -4.31
C VAL A 128 4.53 21.75 -4.41
N PRO A 129 5.69 22.12 -3.78
CA PRO A 129 6.22 23.46 -3.92
C PRO A 129 6.54 23.82 -5.38
N GLU A 130 7.09 22.90 -6.16
CA GLU A 130 7.44 23.16 -7.56
C GLU A 130 6.19 23.43 -8.41
N MET A 131 5.12 22.64 -8.26
CA MET A 131 3.86 22.90 -8.95
C MET A 131 3.24 24.25 -8.57
N ILE A 132 3.24 24.60 -7.27
CA ILE A 132 2.70 25.88 -6.80
C ILE A 132 3.48 27.08 -7.34
N ARG A 133 4.82 27.02 -7.32
CA ARG A 133 5.69 28.06 -7.90
C ARG A 133 5.46 28.27 -9.40
N ARG A 134 5.10 27.20 -10.11
CA ARG A 134 4.78 27.25 -11.54
C ARG A 134 3.33 27.63 -11.83
N GLY A 135 2.58 28.05 -10.82
CA GLY A 135 1.23 28.58 -10.98
C GLY A 135 0.13 27.53 -11.12
N TYR A 136 0.41 26.27 -10.79
CA TYR A 136 -0.62 25.23 -10.78
C TYR A 136 -1.75 25.54 -9.81
N ASP A 137 -2.96 25.14 -10.15
CA ASP A 137 -4.07 25.15 -9.20
C ASP A 137 -3.76 24.29 -7.99
N VAL A 138 -4.14 24.78 -6.79
CA VAL A 138 -3.80 24.10 -5.52
C VAL A 138 -4.40 22.71 -5.44
N ARG A 139 -5.65 22.52 -5.90
CA ARG A 139 -6.32 21.21 -5.86
C ARG A 139 -5.62 20.23 -6.79
N LEU A 140 -5.20 20.70 -7.96
CA LEU A 140 -4.48 19.88 -8.92
C LEU A 140 -3.08 19.49 -8.41
N ALA A 141 -2.38 20.41 -7.75
CA ALA A 141 -1.06 20.17 -7.16
C ALA A 141 -1.10 19.18 -5.99
N LEU A 142 -2.19 19.16 -5.23
CA LEU A 142 -2.34 18.29 -4.06
C LEU A 142 -3.03 16.96 -4.38
N GLY A 143 -3.98 16.95 -5.32
CA GLY A 143 -4.95 15.85 -5.49
C GLY A 143 -4.35 14.53 -5.95
N GLY A 144 -3.37 14.54 -6.85
CA GLY A 144 -2.85 13.33 -7.49
C GLY A 144 -1.81 12.54 -6.68
N LEU A 145 -1.13 13.21 -5.76
CA LEU A 145 -0.01 12.64 -5.02
C LEU A 145 -0.44 11.54 -4.02
N PRO A 146 -1.42 11.74 -3.11
CA PRO A 146 -1.86 10.71 -2.18
C PRO A 146 -2.42 9.46 -2.88
N PRO A 147 -3.30 9.58 -3.91
CA PRO A 147 -3.79 8.42 -4.64
C PRO A 147 -2.69 7.66 -5.37
N GLY A 148 -1.75 8.36 -6.03
CA GLY A 148 -0.60 7.73 -6.66
C GLY A 148 0.24 6.92 -5.66
N GLY A 149 0.46 7.48 -4.45
CA GLY A 149 1.14 6.77 -3.37
C GLY A 149 0.38 5.53 -2.87
N ALA A 150 -0.95 5.57 -2.82
CA ALA A 150 -1.76 4.42 -2.38
C ALA A 150 -1.61 3.20 -3.31
N LEU A 151 -1.26 3.40 -4.58
CA LEU A 151 -1.08 2.31 -5.55
C LEU A 151 0.12 1.39 -5.24
N GLY A 152 1.01 1.77 -4.34
CA GLY A 152 2.08 0.89 -3.85
C GLY A 152 1.58 -0.35 -3.11
N ILE A 153 0.30 -0.39 -2.72
CA ILE A 153 -0.33 -1.60 -2.17
C ILE A 153 -0.62 -2.61 -3.29
N LEU A 154 -0.84 -2.14 -4.53
CA LEU A 154 -1.28 -2.96 -5.67
C LEU A 154 -0.15 -3.32 -6.60
N ILE A 155 0.73 -2.35 -6.90
CA ILE A 155 1.79 -2.53 -7.90
C ILE A 155 3.00 -3.17 -7.22
N PRO A 156 3.42 -4.39 -7.66
CA PRO A 156 4.47 -5.13 -6.98
C PRO A 156 5.88 -4.53 -7.21
N PRO A 157 6.83 -4.84 -6.31
CA PRO A 157 6.69 -5.68 -5.12
C PRO A 157 6.01 -4.94 -3.96
N THR A 158 5.02 -5.55 -3.32
CA THR A 158 4.26 -4.93 -2.24
C THR A 158 4.33 -5.73 -0.95
N VAL A 159 4.64 -5.07 0.17
CA VAL A 159 4.66 -5.70 1.50
C VAL A 159 3.27 -6.22 1.88
N ILE A 160 2.22 -5.49 1.51
CA ILE A 160 0.83 -5.88 1.78
C ILE A 160 0.48 -7.20 1.05
N GLY A 161 0.89 -7.35 -0.21
CA GLY A 161 0.70 -8.60 -0.96
C GLY A 161 1.45 -9.79 -0.35
N VAL A 162 2.66 -9.57 0.18
CA VAL A 162 3.42 -10.62 0.91
C VAL A 162 2.69 -11.03 2.18
N LEU A 163 2.24 -10.06 2.98
CA LEU A 163 1.54 -10.34 4.24
C LEU A 163 0.20 -11.02 4.01
N LEU A 164 -0.56 -10.56 3.02
CA LEU A 164 -1.84 -11.17 2.65
C LEU A 164 -1.63 -12.61 2.18
N GLY A 165 -0.72 -12.83 1.23
CA GLY A 165 -0.42 -14.17 0.71
C GLY A 165 0.10 -15.11 1.78
N GLY A 166 1.05 -14.67 2.59
CA GLY A 166 1.59 -15.47 3.69
C GLY A 166 0.55 -15.83 4.76
N PHE A 167 -0.37 -14.91 5.06
CA PHE A 167 -1.38 -15.13 6.10
C PHE A 167 -2.59 -15.94 5.63
N THR A 168 -3.00 -15.79 4.36
CA THR A 168 -4.18 -16.47 3.80
C THR A 168 -3.86 -17.72 3.03
N GLY A 169 -2.60 -17.97 2.71
CA GLY A 169 -2.18 -19.08 1.85
C GLY A 169 -2.36 -18.81 0.35
N ILE A 170 -2.77 -17.61 -0.06
CA ILE A 170 -2.85 -17.23 -1.48
C ILE A 170 -1.42 -17.05 -2.00
N PRO A 171 -1.05 -17.64 -3.15
CA PRO A 171 0.31 -17.48 -3.69
C PRO A 171 0.69 -16.02 -3.88
N ILE A 172 1.81 -15.59 -3.29
CA ILE A 172 2.27 -14.19 -3.32
C ILE A 172 2.46 -13.70 -4.75
N GLY A 173 3.04 -14.54 -5.63
CA GLY A 173 3.19 -14.23 -7.06
C GLY A 173 1.84 -13.91 -7.70
N SER A 174 0.80 -14.69 -7.42
CA SER A 174 -0.55 -14.47 -7.94
C SER A 174 -1.14 -13.14 -7.46
N LEU A 175 -0.92 -12.75 -6.20
CA LEU A 175 -1.34 -11.44 -5.68
C LEU A 175 -0.56 -10.29 -6.33
N PHE A 176 0.74 -10.45 -6.55
CA PHE A 176 1.57 -9.44 -7.20
C PHE A 176 1.08 -9.16 -8.62
N PHE A 177 0.95 -10.19 -9.42
CA PHE A 177 0.54 -10.02 -10.82
C PHE A 177 -0.97 -9.73 -10.95
N GLY A 178 -1.79 -10.23 -10.04
CA GLY A 178 -3.22 -9.91 -9.98
C GLY A 178 -3.48 -8.43 -9.66
N GLY A 179 -2.71 -7.85 -8.75
CA GLY A 179 -2.80 -6.43 -8.38
C GLY A 179 -2.23 -5.48 -9.45
N MET A 180 -1.30 -5.98 -10.29
CA MET A 180 -0.58 -5.15 -11.25
C MET A 180 -1.50 -4.54 -12.32
N VAL A 181 -2.38 -5.32 -12.92
CA VAL A 181 -3.30 -4.84 -13.98
C VAL A 181 -4.27 -3.79 -13.45
N PRO A 182 -5.03 -4.03 -12.36
CA PRO A 182 -5.89 -3.00 -11.76
C PRO A 182 -5.10 -1.77 -11.30
N GLY A 183 -3.93 -1.95 -10.69
CA GLY A 183 -3.08 -0.84 -10.23
C GLY A 183 -2.62 0.06 -11.37
N LEU A 184 -2.15 -0.51 -12.49
CA LEU A 184 -1.77 0.26 -13.68
C LEU A 184 -2.98 0.92 -14.35
N LEU A 185 -4.14 0.25 -14.37
CA LEU A 185 -5.38 0.82 -14.90
C LEU A 185 -5.81 2.05 -14.10
N ILE A 186 -5.75 1.99 -12.77
CA ILE A 186 -6.05 3.13 -11.89
C ILE A 186 -5.07 4.29 -12.17
N ALA A 187 -3.76 4.01 -12.23
CA ALA A 187 -2.74 5.01 -12.52
C ALA A 187 -2.97 5.68 -13.88
N LEU A 188 -3.31 4.90 -14.90
CA LEU A 188 -3.64 5.40 -16.25
C LEU A 188 -4.88 6.30 -16.21
N CYS A 189 -5.96 5.88 -15.53
CA CYS A 189 -7.17 6.69 -15.37
C CYS A 189 -6.88 8.01 -14.63
N PHE A 190 -6.02 8.02 -13.61
CA PHE A 190 -5.58 9.24 -12.95
C PHE A 190 -4.86 10.19 -13.92
N CYS A 191 -3.94 9.67 -14.71
CA CYS A 191 -3.23 10.47 -15.70
C CYS A 191 -4.17 11.04 -16.77
N ILE A 192 -5.10 10.23 -17.29
CA ILE A 192 -6.12 10.66 -18.26
C ILE A 192 -7.00 11.76 -17.66
N TYR A 193 -7.46 11.60 -16.42
CA TYR A 193 -8.26 12.60 -15.72
C TYR A 193 -7.55 13.98 -15.68
N VAL A 194 -6.28 14.00 -15.25
CA VAL A 194 -5.49 15.23 -15.19
C VAL A 194 -5.31 15.85 -16.58
N LEU A 195 -4.94 15.02 -17.58
CA LEU A 195 -4.74 15.52 -18.95
C LEU A 195 -6.02 16.10 -19.54
N VAL A 196 -7.18 15.46 -19.32
CA VAL A 196 -8.48 15.94 -19.82
C VAL A 196 -8.87 17.26 -19.19
N ILE A 197 -8.69 17.43 -17.87
CA ILE A 197 -8.99 18.69 -17.19
C ILE A 197 -8.05 19.80 -17.68
N CYS A 198 -6.76 19.55 -17.75
CA CYS A 198 -5.77 20.54 -18.17
C CYS A 198 -5.85 20.85 -19.68
N ALA A 199 -6.37 19.93 -20.50
CA ALA A 199 -6.67 20.21 -21.91
C ALA A 199 -7.89 21.13 -22.09
N ARG A 200 -8.89 21.02 -21.16
CA ARG A 200 -10.08 21.90 -21.16
C ARG A 200 -9.76 23.28 -20.63
N ASP A 201 -8.92 23.36 -19.60
CA ASP A 201 -8.47 24.62 -19.00
C ASP A 201 -6.95 24.59 -18.74
N PRO A 202 -6.14 25.01 -19.71
CA PRO A 202 -4.69 25.06 -19.58
C PRO A 202 -4.18 26.02 -18.51
N SER A 203 -5.02 26.95 -18.02
CA SER A 203 -4.64 27.89 -16.98
C SER A 203 -4.45 27.24 -15.62
N LEU A 204 -5.09 26.08 -15.38
CA LEU A 204 -4.98 25.31 -14.14
C LEU A 204 -3.58 24.73 -13.95
N ALA A 205 -2.85 24.47 -15.04
CA ALA A 205 -1.55 23.81 -14.99
C ALA A 205 -0.66 24.22 -16.16
N PRO A 206 -0.05 25.42 -16.09
CA PRO A 206 0.79 25.94 -17.16
C PRO A 206 1.97 24.99 -17.48
N PRO A 207 2.26 24.71 -18.77
CA PRO A 207 3.43 23.92 -19.13
C PRO A 207 4.73 24.71 -18.88
N ILE A 208 5.85 23.99 -18.75
CA ILE A 208 7.17 24.61 -18.67
C ILE A 208 7.42 25.46 -19.92
N PRO A 209 7.88 26.70 -19.77
CA PRO A 209 8.26 27.59 -20.87
C PRO A 209 9.23 26.92 -21.84
N LYS A 210 9.13 27.26 -23.15
CA LYS A 210 9.92 26.58 -24.19
C LYS A 210 11.43 26.71 -24.00
N ASP A 211 11.88 27.80 -23.47
CA ASP A 211 13.28 28.16 -23.16
C ASP A 211 13.85 27.37 -21.96
N GLU A 212 12.98 26.95 -21.03
CA GLU A 212 13.35 26.11 -19.88
C GLU A 212 13.22 24.60 -20.16
N ARG A 213 12.71 24.20 -21.33
CA ARG A 213 12.49 22.77 -21.62
C ARG A 213 13.79 22.01 -21.79
N PRO A 214 13.96 20.88 -21.07
CA PRO A 214 15.17 20.07 -21.20
C PRO A 214 15.30 19.49 -22.61
N THR A 215 16.53 19.50 -23.10
CA THR A 215 16.91 18.90 -24.39
C THR A 215 16.74 17.38 -24.33
N LEU A 216 16.62 16.74 -25.50
CA LEU A 216 16.53 15.27 -25.57
C LEU A 216 17.74 14.58 -24.91
N ARG A 217 18.93 15.16 -25.06
CA ARG A 217 20.15 14.65 -24.43
C ARG A 217 20.08 14.69 -22.91
N GLU A 218 19.53 15.74 -22.32
CA GLU A 218 19.33 15.85 -20.88
C GLU A 218 18.26 14.88 -20.36
N LYS A 219 17.20 14.64 -21.14
CA LYS A 219 16.17 13.62 -20.84
C LYS A 219 16.76 12.22 -20.79
N ILE A 220 17.52 11.84 -21.84
CA ILE A 220 18.16 10.52 -21.92
C ILE A 220 19.21 10.34 -20.80
N ARG A 221 20.02 11.37 -20.54
CA ARG A 221 21.02 11.33 -19.45
C ARG A 221 20.35 11.15 -18.09
N ALA A 222 19.26 11.85 -17.82
CA ALA A 222 18.50 11.69 -16.59
C ALA A 222 17.92 10.26 -16.47
N THR A 223 17.31 9.75 -17.55
CA THR A 223 16.77 8.37 -17.59
C THR A 223 17.83 7.33 -17.24
N GLY A 224 19.10 7.53 -17.66
CA GLY A 224 20.20 6.65 -17.29
C GLY A 224 20.42 6.50 -15.78
N LEU A 225 20.00 7.47 -14.96
CA LEU A 225 20.13 7.41 -13.50
C LEU A 225 19.22 6.37 -12.85
N ILE A 226 18.06 6.12 -13.46
CA ILE A 226 17.04 5.22 -12.91
C ILE A 226 17.06 3.81 -13.52
N VAL A 227 17.85 3.59 -14.58
CA VAL A 227 17.89 2.29 -15.29
C VAL A 227 18.27 1.14 -14.36
N LEU A 228 19.29 1.30 -13.51
CA LEU A 228 19.73 0.22 -12.62
C LEU A 228 18.68 -0.11 -11.53
N PRO A 229 18.12 0.86 -10.77
CA PRO A 229 17.08 0.57 -9.79
C PRO A 229 15.82 -0.03 -10.41
N VAL A 230 15.34 0.52 -11.52
CA VAL A 230 14.16 0.00 -12.23
C VAL A 230 14.45 -1.38 -12.81
N GLY A 231 15.63 -1.57 -13.41
CA GLY A 231 16.08 -2.86 -13.92
C GLY A 231 16.15 -3.94 -12.85
N LEU A 232 16.54 -3.58 -11.62
CA LEU A 232 16.54 -4.51 -10.48
C LEU A 232 15.11 -4.95 -10.12
N ILE A 233 14.13 -4.05 -10.13
CA ILE A 233 12.73 -4.41 -9.86
C ILE A 233 12.20 -5.32 -10.96
N VAL A 234 12.48 -5.00 -12.23
CA VAL A 234 12.10 -5.84 -13.37
C VAL A 234 12.74 -7.23 -13.25
N LEU A 235 13.99 -7.32 -12.79
CA LEU A 235 14.67 -8.58 -12.54
C LEU A 235 14.00 -9.38 -11.43
N VAL A 236 13.69 -8.75 -10.30
CA VAL A 236 13.00 -9.39 -9.15
C VAL A 236 11.64 -9.93 -9.58
N LEU A 237 10.83 -9.11 -10.25
CA LEU A 237 9.50 -9.52 -10.72
C LEU A 237 9.61 -10.58 -11.82
N GLY A 238 10.58 -10.45 -12.74
CA GLY A 238 10.84 -11.42 -13.79
C GLY A 238 11.26 -12.78 -13.25
N ALA A 239 12.09 -12.81 -12.18
CA ALA A 239 12.48 -14.05 -11.52
C ALA A 239 11.27 -14.77 -10.87
N ILE A 240 10.34 -14.02 -10.25
CA ILE A 240 9.09 -14.58 -9.71
C ILE A 240 8.17 -15.05 -10.86
N TRP A 241 8.06 -14.25 -11.93
CA TRP A 241 7.22 -14.57 -13.08
C TRP A 241 7.59 -15.87 -13.76
N THR A 242 8.88 -16.08 -13.96
CA THR A 242 9.41 -17.27 -14.63
C THR A 242 9.54 -18.48 -13.72
N GLY A 243 9.21 -18.35 -12.43
CA GLY A 243 9.43 -19.41 -11.43
C GLY A 243 10.92 -19.68 -11.13
N ALA A 244 11.83 -18.81 -11.60
CA ALA A 244 13.28 -18.97 -11.36
C ALA A 244 13.67 -18.68 -9.90
N ALA A 245 12.85 -17.94 -9.16
CA ALA A 245 13.02 -17.67 -7.74
C ALA A 245 11.66 -17.61 -7.03
N THR A 246 11.63 -18.08 -5.81
CA THR A 246 10.53 -17.85 -4.88
C THR A 246 10.43 -16.37 -4.49
N PRO A 247 9.30 -15.87 -3.99
CA PRO A 247 9.19 -14.50 -3.51
C PRO A 247 10.25 -14.13 -2.46
N SER A 248 10.63 -15.07 -1.57
CA SER A 248 11.66 -14.84 -0.55
C SER A 248 13.06 -14.73 -1.16
N GLU A 249 13.42 -15.59 -2.10
CA GLU A 249 14.69 -15.53 -2.84
C GLU A 249 14.78 -14.25 -3.68
N ALA A 250 13.72 -13.92 -4.40
CA ALA A 250 13.64 -12.69 -5.20
C ALA A 250 13.78 -11.43 -4.34
N ALA A 251 13.17 -11.42 -3.13
CA ALA A 251 13.35 -10.34 -2.16
C ALA A 251 14.80 -10.23 -1.70
N GLY A 252 15.49 -11.36 -1.46
CA GLY A 252 16.92 -11.41 -1.13
C GLY A 252 17.78 -10.83 -2.25
N ILE A 253 17.51 -11.22 -3.51
CA ILE A 253 18.21 -10.67 -4.70
C ILE A 253 17.97 -9.17 -4.79
N GLY A 254 16.73 -8.71 -4.58
CA GLY A 254 16.37 -7.29 -4.61
C GLY A 254 17.07 -6.48 -3.52
N ALA A 255 17.06 -6.98 -2.29
CA ALA A 255 17.73 -6.34 -1.15
C ALA A 255 19.25 -6.24 -1.38
N PHE A 256 19.89 -7.36 -1.72
CA PHE A 256 21.32 -7.40 -2.00
C PHE A 256 21.69 -6.49 -3.18
N GLY A 257 20.96 -6.60 -4.31
CA GLY A 257 21.19 -5.78 -5.49
C GLY A 257 21.07 -4.28 -5.21
N THR A 258 20.09 -3.87 -4.39
CA THR A 258 19.91 -2.46 -3.98
C THR A 258 21.11 -1.96 -3.18
N LEU A 259 21.59 -2.75 -2.19
CA LEU A 259 22.76 -2.39 -1.40
C LEU A 259 24.01 -2.27 -2.28
N VAL A 260 24.24 -3.20 -3.19
CA VAL A 260 25.36 -3.18 -4.13
C VAL A 260 25.30 -1.93 -5.03
N ILE A 261 24.15 -1.64 -5.63
CA ILE A 261 23.97 -0.45 -6.49
C ILE A 261 24.21 0.83 -5.69
N GLY A 262 23.66 0.92 -4.48
CA GLY A 262 23.80 2.09 -3.62
C GLY A 262 25.25 2.33 -3.16
N LEU A 263 25.98 1.26 -2.85
CA LEU A 263 27.41 1.32 -2.52
C LEU A 263 28.26 1.70 -3.73
N ALA A 264 28.05 1.04 -4.88
CA ALA A 264 28.79 1.31 -6.12
C ALA A 264 28.63 2.75 -6.63
N ARG A 265 27.45 3.35 -6.35
CA ARG A 265 27.17 4.76 -6.68
C ARG A 265 27.61 5.75 -5.58
N GLY A 266 28.20 5.28 -4.49
CA GLY A 266 28.60 6.13 -3.37
C GLY A 266 27.42 6.76 -2.60
N GLN A 267 26.20 6.27 -2.81
CA GLN A 267 24.99 6.80 -2.18
C GLN A 267 24.77 6.26 -0.78
N LEU A 268 25.27 5.04 -0.49
CA LEU A 268 25.18 4.37 0.81
C LEU A 268 26.55 4.38 1.53
N GLY A 269 26.95 5.55 2.04
CA GLY A 269 28.10 5.65 2.95
C GLY A 269 27.77 5.03 4.34
N PRO A 270 28.76 4.88 5.25
CA PRO A 270 28.58 4.19 6.53
C PRO A 270 27.41 4.70 7.38
N LYS A 271 27.19 6.02 7.40
CA LYS A 271 26.08 6.64 8.14
C LYS A 271 24.72 6.22 7.55
N ARG A 272 24.55 6.35 6.23
CA ARG A 272 23.30 5.95 5.56
C ARG A 272 23.07 4.45 5.63
N MET A 273 24.12 3.64 5.53
CA MET A 273 24.03 2.20 5.71
C MET A 273 23.49 1.84 7.09
N LYS A 274 24.00 2.49 8.16
CA LYS A 274 23.47 2.33 9.52
C LYS A 274 21.99 2.72 9.59
N GLU A 275 21.60 3.84 8.98
CA GLU A 275 20.19 4.27 8.90
C GLU A 275 19.32 3.23 8.17
N VAL A 276 19.78 2.67 7.05
CA VAL A 276 19.10 1.58 6.35
C VAL A 276 18.88 0.38 7.25
N MET A 277 19.93 -0.10 7.91
CA MET A 277 19.83 -1.28 8.80
C MET A 277 18.91 -1.04 9.99
N VAL A 278 19.01 0.11 10.63
CA VAL A 278 18.16 0.45 11.79
C VAL A 278 16.70 0.62 11.38
N THR A 279 16.44 1.41 10.33
CA THR A 279 15.06 1.67 9.89
C THR A 279 14.40 0.40 9.37
N SER A 280 15.07 -0.37 8.51
CA SER A 280 14.51 -1.64 8.01
C SER A 280 14.29 -2.65 9.13
N GLY A 281 15.21 -2.72 10.10
CA GLY A 281 15.06 -3.56 11.29
C GLY A 281 13.84 -3.16 12.12
N GLN A 282 13.65 -1.88 12.40
CA GLN A 282 12.48 -1.37 13.15
C GLN A 282 11.16 -1.70 12.45
N VAL A 283 11.06 -1.43 11.15
CA VAL A 283 9.86 -1.75 10.37
C VAL A 283 9.63 -3.26 10.31
N SER A 284 10.67 -4.06 10.13
CA SER A 284 10.56 -5.52 10.10
C SER A 284 10.08 -6.08 11.43
N VAL A 285 10.61 -5.59 12.56
CA VAL A 285 10.15 -6.01 13.91
C VAL A 285 8.69 -5.63 14.11
N MET A 286 8.28 -4.42 13.71
CA MET A 286 6.89 -3.99 13.78
C MET A 286 5.97 -4.93 12.99
N VAL A 287 6.32 -5.24 11.75
CA VAL A 287 5.55 -6.14 10.87
C VAL A 287 5.50 -7.56 11.43
N MET A 288 6.63 -8.10 11.92
CA MET A 288 6.68 -9.42 12.54
C MET A 288 5.86 -9.50 13.83
N THR A 289 5.89 -8.46 14.67
CA THR A 289 5.05 -8.39 15.87
C THR A 289 3.56 -8.36 15.50
N LEU A 290 3.21 -7.65 14.43
CA LEU A 290 1.85 -7.61 13.93
C LEU A 290 1.39 -8.96 13.35
N LEU A 291 2.27 -9.67 12.63
CA LEU A 291 2.06 -11.03 12.15
C LEU A 291 1.78 -12.01 13.30
N ILE A 292 2.60 -11.98 14.35
CA ILE A 292 2.41 -12.80 15.54
C ILE A 292 1.06 -12.49 16.19
N GLY A 293 0.75 -11.20 16.37
CA GLY A 293 -0.54 -10.76 16.92
C GLY A 293 -1.73 -11.25 16.10
N GLY A 294 -1.63 -11.16 14.76
CA GLY A 294 -2.64 -11.67 13.83
C GLY A 294 -2.81 -13.18 13.90
N ALA A 295 -1.72 -13.94 13.98
CA ALA A 295 -1.74 -15.39 14.11
C ALA A 295 -2.41 -15.85 15.43
N LEU A 296 -2.07 -15.19 16.54
CA LEU A 296 -2.71 -15.43 17.83
C LEU A 296 -4.20 -15.09 17.81
N PHE A 297 -4.56 -13.97 17.21
CA PHE A 297 -5.95 -13.53 17.08
C PHE A 297 -6.75 -14.48 16.17
N SER A 298 -6.19 -14.92 15.06
CA SER A 298 -6.81 -15.92 14.19
C SER A 298 -7.09 -17.22 14.93
N ARG A 299 -6.13 -17.72 15.73
CA ARG A 299 -6.34 -18.90 16.59
C ARG A 299 -7.42 -18.67 17.63
N LEU A 300 -7.45 -17.50 18.29
CA LEU A 300 -8.52 -17.17 19.22
C LEU A 300 -9.89 -17.24 18.56
N LEU A 301 -10.05 -16.66 17.36
CA LEU A 301 -11.34 -16.67 16.63
C LEU A 301 -11.77 -18.09 16.25
N GLN A 302 -10.82 -18.96 15.89
CA GLN A 302 -11.10 -20.36 15.59
C GLN A 302 -11.56 -21.12 16.85
N PHE A 303 -10.83 -21.01 17.96
CA PHE A 303 -11.13 -21.73 19.20
C PHE A 303 -12.41 -21.22 19.88
N SER A 304 -12.71 -19.92 19.80
CA SER A 304 -13.94 -19.36 20.35
C SER A 304 -15.18 -19.70 19.52
N GLY A 305 -14.98 -20.23 18.29
CA GLY A 305 -16.05 -20.43 17.32
C GLY A 305 -16.54 -19.14 16.64
N SER A 306 -15.92 -17.99 16.96
CA SER A 306 -16.33 -16.68 16.45
C SER A 306 -16.22 -16.58 14.93
N ALA A 307 -15.19 -17.16 14.34
CA ALA A 307 -15.00 -17.13 12.89
C ALA A 307 -16.15 -17.84 12.16
N ASN A 308 -16.51 -19.05 12.61
CA ASN A 308 -17.61 -19.83 12.04
C ASN A 308 -18.98 -19.18 12.30
N LEU A 309 -19.16 -18.59 13.48
CA LEU A 309 -20.39 -17.88 13.82
C LEU A 309 -20.61 -16.71 12.87
N ILE A 310 -19.60 -15.85 12.69
CA ILE A 310 -19.69 -14.69 11.79
C ILE A 310 -19.91 -15.19 10.35
N ALA A 311 -19.18 -16.21 9.90
CA ALA A 311 -19.36 -16.77 8.57
C ALA A 311 -20.78 -17.29 8.35
N SER A 312 -21.37 -18.02 9.32
CA SER A 312 -22.73 -18.53 9.22
C SER A 312 -23.81 -17.41 9.21
N TYR A 313 -23.62 -16.35 9.99
CA TYR A 313 -24.49 -15.17 9.93
C TYR A 313 -24.43 -14.48 8.57
N ILE A 314 -23.22 -14.29 8.04
CA ILE A 314 -23.00 -13.66 6.74
C ILE A 314 -23.66 -14.48 5.62
N ILE A 315 -23.47 -15.80 5.62
CA ILE A 315 -24.08 -16.71 4.63
C ILE A 315 -25.60 -16.76 4.80
N GLY A 316 -26.08 -16.74 6.05
CA GLY A 316 -27.53 -16.73 6.37
C GLY A 316 -28.27 -15.46 5.91
N MET A 317 -27.54 -14.41 5.50
CA MET A 317 -28.14 -13.25 4.84
C MET A 317 -28.56 -13.53 3.40
N GLU A 318 -28.23 -14.71 2.84
CA GLU A 318 -28.58 -15.13 1.48
C GLU A 318 -28.19 -14.12 0.39
N LEU A 319 -27.12 -13.33 0.66
CA LEU A 319 -26.60 -12.37 -0.32
C LEU A 319 -25.86 -13.10 -1.44
N GLY A 320 -25.97 -12.58 -2.66
CA GLY A 320 -25.15 -13.04 -3.78
C GLY A 320 -23.66 -12.70 -3.57
N VAL A 321 -22.79 -13.31 -4.38
CA VAL A 321 -21.34 -13.09 -4.29
C VAL A 321 -20.98 -11.61 -4.44
N THR A 322 -21.63 -10.91 -5.37
CA THR A 322 -21.36 -9.50 -5.64
C THR A 322 -21.74 -8.61 -4.47
N GLU A 323 -22.93 -8.82 -3.87
CA GLU A 323 -23.40 -8.07 -2.71
C GLU A 323 -22.49 -8.30 -1.51
N MET A 324 -22.03 -9.54 -1.33
CA MET A 324 -21.09 -9.89 -0.26
C MET A 324 -19.75 -9.17 -0.44
N LEU A 325 -19.21 -9.16 -1.65
CA LEU A 325 -17.97 -8.44 -1.96
C LEU A 325 -18.13 -6.94 -1.76
N LEU A 326 -19.29 -6.35 -2.09
CA LEU A 326 -19.58 -4.95 -1.80
C LEU A 326 -19.55 -4.64 -0.29
N VAL A 327 -20.13 -5.51 0.55
CA VAL A 327 -20.04 -5.37 2.00
C VAL A 327 -18.57 -5.42 2.46
N PHE A 328 -17.77 -6.33 1.93
CA PHE A 328 -16.36 -6.44 2.27
C PHE A 328 -15.54 -5.22 1.83
N ILE A 329 -15.82 -4.68 0.63
CA ILE A 329 -15.21 -3.45 0.12
C ILE A 329 -15.51 -2.28 1.05
N VAL A 330 -16.77 -2.10 1.43
CA VAL A 330 -17.17 -1.01 2.35
C VAL A 330 -16.48 -1.18 3.69
N LEU A 331 -16.53 -2.38 4.30
CA LEU A 331 -15.91 -2.66 5.58
C LEU A 331 -14.39 -2.38 5.54
N THR A 332 -13.69 -2.92 4.56
CA THR A 332 -12.23 -2.77 4.45
C THR A 332 -11.81 -1.35 4.12
N THR A 333 -12.59 -0.63 3.32
CA THR A 333 -12.34 0.79 3.05
C THR A 333 -12.55 1.64 4.31
N LEU A 334 -13.62 1.40 5.05
CA LEU A 334 -13.85 2.09 6.33
C LEU A 334 -12.71 1.84 7.32
N LEU A 335 -12.27 0.61 7.47
CA LEU A 335 -11.10 0.28 8.30
C LEU A 335 -9.84 0.95 7.78
N GLY A 336 -9.62 0.97 6.45
CA GLY A 336 -8.45 1.59 5.81
C GLY A 336 -8.35 3.10 5.98
N MET A 337 -9.43 3.78 6.36
CA MET A 337 -9.37 5.19 6.74
C MET A 337 -8.60 5.41 8.05
N PHE A 338 -8.63 4.44 8.98
CA PHE A 338 -8.15 4.58 10.35
C PHE A 338 -6.93 3.72 10.68
N ILE A 339 -6.81 2.57 10.02
CA ILE A 339 -5.88 1.50 10.40
C ILE A 339 -4.97 1.18 9.21
N ASP A 340 -3.72 0.83 9.49
CA ASP A 340 -2.76 0.39 8.49
C ASP A 340 -3.21 -0.91 7.78
N GLY A 341 -2.87 -1.03 6.49
CA GLY A 341 -3.30 -2.16 5.66
C GLY A 341 -2.84 -3.52 6.16
N ALA A 342 -1.66 -3.60 6.77
CA ALA A 342 -1.18 -4.85 7.37
C ALA A 342 -2.08 -5.27 8.55
N ALA A 343 -2.47 -4.31 9.38
CA ALA A 343 -3.39 -4.56 10.49
C ALA A 343 -4.78 -5.01 10.02
N ILE A 344 -5.27 -4.40 8.93
CA ILE A 344 -6.56 -4.80 8.32
C ILE A 344 -6.50 -6.26 7.87
N ILE A 345 -5.43 -6.67 7.20
CA ILE A 345 -5.27 -8.07 6.77
C ILE A 345 -5.42 -9.02 7.96
N PHE A 346 -4.73 -8.75 9.07
CA PHE A 346 -4.72 -9.65 10.22
C PHE A 346 -6.02 -9.65 11.03
N ILE A 347 -6.80 -8.57 10.98
CA ILE A 347 -8.12 -8.50 11.62
C ILE A 347 -9.20 -9.13 10.73
N VAL A 348 -9.17 -8.81 9.44
CA VAL A 348 -10.27 -9.08 8.50
C VAL A 348 -10.14 -10.47 7.86
N SER A 349 -8.92 -10.89 7.48
CA SER A 349 -8.74 -12.16 6.77
C SER A 349 -9.23 -13.39 7.55
N PRO A 350 -9.00 -13.54 8.87
CA PRO A 350 -9.53 -14.67 9.61
C PRO A 350 -11.07 -14.78 9.59
N ILE A 351 -11.74 -13.67 9.37
CA ILE A 351 -13.19 -13.58 9.32
C ILE A 351 -13.70 -13.85 7.90
N LEU A 352 -13.07 -13.23 6.90
CA LEU A 352 -13.56 -13.26 5.53
C LEU A 352 -13.11 -14.51 4.75
N MET A 353 -11.92 -15.07 5.02
CA MET A 353 -11.44 -16.23 4.29
C MET A 353 -12.33 -17.47 4.40
N PRO A 354 -12.90 -17.81 5.57
CA PRO A 354 -13.90 -18.88 5.65
C PRO A 354 -15.11 -18.64 4.75
N VAL A 355 -15.60 -17.40 4.69
CA VAL A 355 -16.75 -17.02 3.83
C VAL A 355 -16.39 -17.14 2.35
N VAL A 356 -15.20 -16.66 1.96
CA VAL A 356 -14.66 -16.77 0.58
C VAL A 356 -14.60 -18.24 0.13
N GLN A 357 -14.10 -19.13 1.01
CA GLN A 357 -14.00 -20.55 0.73
C GLN A 357 -15.38 -21.22 0.62
N MET A 358 -16.30 -20.93 1.54
CA MET A 358 -17.65 -21.48 1.53
C MET A 358 -18.48 -21.06 0.31
N LEU A 359 -18.28 -19.83 -0.17
CA LEU A 359 -18.96 -19.31 -1.38
C LEU A 359 -18.25 -19.69 -2.67
N GLY A 360 -17.11 -20.38 -2.61
CA GLY A 360 -16.33 -20.75 -3.79
C GLY A 360 -15.76 -19.55 -4.57
N ILE A 361 -15.52 -18.41 -3.90
CA ILE A 361 -14.95 -17.22 -4.51
C ILE A 361 -13.47 -17.48 -4.79
N ASP A 362 -12.98 -17.08 -5.98
CA ASP A 362 -11.56 -17.18 -6.31
C ASP A 362 -10.72 -16.38 -5.31
N PRO A 363 -9.77 -17.03 -4.60
CA PRO A 363 -9.00 -16.35 -3.54
C PRO A 363 -8.11 -15.22 -4.06
N VAL A 364 -7.59 -15.32 -5.30
CA VAL A 364 -6.75 -14.29 -5.91
C VAL A 364 -7.58 -13.05 -6.23
N TRP A 365 -8.75 -13.26 -6.86
CA TRP A 365 -9.69 -12.18 -7.13
C TRP A 365 -10.10 -11.44 -5.85
N PHE A 366 -10.50 -12.20 -4.81
CA PHE A 366 -10.80 -11.63 -3.50
C PHE A 366 -9.62 -10.86 -2.92
N GLY A 367 -8.42 -11.43 -2.94
CA GLY A 367 -7.20 -10.80 -2.42
C GLY A 367 -6.89 -9.47 -3.12
N VAL A 368 -7.06 -9.42 -4.43
CA VAL A 368 -6.87 -8.18 -5.22
C VAL A 368 -7.93 -7.14 -4.86
N ILE A 369 -9.21 -7.52 -4.74
CA ILE A 369 -10.28 -6.61 -4.30
C ILE A 369 -9.97 -6.06 -2.91
N LEU A 370 -9.51 -6.89 -1.98
CA LEU A 370 -9.11 -6.47 -0.63
C LEU A 370 -7.97 -5.45 -0.69
N MET A 371 -6.94 -5.68 -1.50
CA MET A 371 -5.82 -4.76 -1.68
C MET A 371 -6.28 -3.42 -2.27
N ILE A 372 -7.15 -3.41 -3.29
CA ILE A 372 -7.69 -2.16 -3.87
C ILE A 372 -8.54 -1.41 -2.84
N SER A 373 -9.34 -2.12 -2.04
CA SER A 373 -10.19 -1.52 -1.00
C SER A 373 -9.36 -0.88 0.11
N ILE A 374 -8.24 -1.50 0.51
CA ILE A 374 -7.28 -0.91 1.46
C ILE A 374 -6.66 0.35 0.85
N ALA A 375 -6.23 0.31 -0.42
CA ALA A 375 -5.69 1.47 -1.12
C ALA A 375 -6.71 2.61 -1.23
N ALA A 376 -7.98 2.31 -1.50
CA ALA A 376 -9.08 3.27 -1.48
C ALA A 376 -9.23 3.90 -0.08
N GLY A 377 -9.19 3.11 0.99
CA GLY A 377 -9.28 3.59 2.36
C GLY A 377 -8.20 4.61 2.71
N TYR A 378 -6.97 4.44 2.22
CA TYR A 378 -5.85 5.35 2.48
C TYR A 378 -6.07 6.77 1.94
N VAL A 379 -6.96 6.94 0.97
CA VAL A 379 -7.25 8.23 0.33
C VAL A 379 -8.69 8.69 0.45
N THR A 380 -9.55 7.88 1.08
CA THR A 380 -10.97 8.23 1.25
C THR A 380 -11.17 9.14 2.46
N PRO A 381 -11.82 10.33 2.29
CA PRO A 381 -12.22 11.17 3.41
C PRO A 381 -13.20 10.43 4.36
N PRO A 382 -13.25 10.79 5.64
CA PRO A 382 -12.64 11.96 6.27
C PRO A 382 -11.22 11.78 6.79
N PHE A 383 -10.73 10.55 6.95
CA PHE A 383 -9.42 10.31 7.55
C PHE A 383 -8.36 10.02 6.49
N GLY A 384 -8.28 8.82 5.95
CA GLY A 384 -7.32 8.44 4.91
C GLY A 384 -5.86 8.77 5.25
N MET A 385 -5.05 7.80 5.62
CA MET A 385 -3.69 8.06 6.14
C MET A 385 -2.83 8.94 5.22
N ASN A 386 -2.92 8.76 3.91
CA ASN A 386 -2.14 9.54 2.95
C ASN A 386 -2.56 11.03 2.92
N LEU A 387 -3.79 11.35 3.32
CA LEU A 387 -4.28 12.74 3.39
C LEU A 387 -3.65 13.49 4.57
N PHE A 388 -3.42 12.82 5.69
CA PHE A 388 -2.70 13.40 6.82
C PHE A 388 -1.22 13.61 6.50
N TYR A 389 -0.57 12.67 5.79
CA TYR A 389 0.79 12.88 5.30
C TYR A 389 0.86 14.11 4.40
N LEU A 390 -0.08 14.27 3.47
CA LEU A 390 -0.15 15.45 2.61
C LEU A 390 -0.39 16.73 3.41
N LYS A 391 -1.28 16.70 4.41
CA LYS A 391 -1.50 17.86 5.29
C LYS A 391 -0.22 18.27 6.01
N GLY A 392 0.55 17.29 6.52
CA GLY A 392 1.86 17.54 7.13
C GLY A 392 2.85 18.19 6.15
N ILE A 393 2.84 17.78 4.87
CA ILE A 393 3.68 18.38 3.83
C ILE A 393 3.26 19.82 3.56
N VAL A 394 1.96 20.09 3.43
CA VAL A 394 1.43 21.45 3.26
C VAL A 394 1.92 22.36 4.39
N GLU A 395 1.84 21.90 5.63
CA GLU A 395 2.33 22.67 6.79
C GLU A 395 3.84 22.94 6.74
N GLN A 396 4.64 21.97 6.26
CA GLN A 396 6.09 22.13 6.13
C GLN A 396 6.49 23.04 4.97
N THR A 397 5.69 23.10 3.91
CA THR A 397 6.06 23.78 2.66
C THR A 397 5.38 25.14 2.47
N LYS A 398 4.33 25.47 3.22
CA LYS A 398 3.55 26.70 3.09
C LYS A 398 4.34 28.00 3.24
N ASP A 399 5.44 27.96 4.00
CA ASP A 399 6.32 29.12 4.24
C ASP A 399 7.56 29.13 3.34
N MET A 400 7.67 28.19 2.41
CA MET A 400 8.73 28.21 1.40
C MET A 400 8.51 29.36 0.40
N PRO A 401 9.58 29.97 -0.14
CA PRO A 401 9.46 31.04 -1.14
C PRO A 401 8.57 30.61 -2.32
N GLY A 402 7.58 31.44 -2.66
CA GLY A 402 6.64 31.19 -3.77
C GLY A 402 5.52 30.17 -3.46
N CYS A 403 5.36 29.76 -2.20
CA CYS A 403 4.33 28.80 -1.77
C CYS A 403 3.20 29.46 -0.96
N ASP A 404 3.04 30.77 -0.99
CA ASP A 404 2.02 31.52 -0.22
C ASP A 404 0.59 31.01 -0.45
N ARG A 405 0.30 30.47 -1.64
CA ARG A 405 -0.99 29.85 -1.98
C ARG A 405 -1.33 28.61 -1.16
N LEU A 406 -0.35 28.00 -0.48
CA LEU A 406 -0.57 26.90 0.46
C LEU A 406 -1.00 27.39 1.85
N ARG A 407 -0.80 28.68 2.17
CA ARG A 407 -1.29 29.23 3.43
C ARG A 407 -2.81 29.22 3.44
N GLY A 408 -3.37 28.69 4.49
CA GLY A 408 -4.83 28.55 4.64
C GLY A 408 -5.44 27.33 3.99
N VAL A 409 -4.67 26.45 3.33
CA VAL A 409 -5.18 25.15 2.85
C VAL A 409 -5.62 24.29 4.03
N THR A 410 -6.91 24.00 4.04
CA THR A 410 -7.56 23.18 5.07
C THR A 410 -7.54 21.69 4.69
N ILE A 411 -7.89 20.83 5.61
CA ILE A 411 -8.08 19.39 5.31
C ILE A 411 -9.24 19.19 4.33
N ALA A 412 -10.28 20.03 4.38
CA ALA A 412 -11.41 19.99 3.46
C ALA A 412 -10.99 20.29 2.01
N ASP A 413 -10.02 21.18 1.81
CA ASP A 413 -9.47 21.45 0.47
C ASP A 413 -8.71 20.24 -0.07
N ILE A 414 -7.98 19.52 0.78
CA ILE A 414 -7.32 18.27 0.44
C ILE A 414 -8.36 17.21 0.09
N TRP A 415 -9.45 17.07 0.86
CA TRP A 415 -10.53 16.14 0.54
C TRP A 415 -11.14 16.43 -0.83
N ALA A 416 -11.44 17.72 -1.10
CA ALA A 416 -11.99 18.12 -2.40
C ALA A 416 -11.02 17.85 -3.55
N ALA A 417 -9.71 17.98 -3.32
CA ALA A 417 -8.67 17.70 -4.30
C ALA A 417 -8.56 16.22 -4.66
N VAL A 418 -8.73 15.31 -3.68
CA VAL A 418 -8.56 13.86 -3.91
C VAL A 418 -9.86 13.16 -4.33
N LEU A 419 -11.03 13.76 -4.09
CA LEU A 419 -12.34 13.14 -4.36
C LEU A 419 -12.48 12.56 -5.77
N PRO A 420 -12.08 13.24 -6.87
CA PRO A 420 -12.16 12.67 -8.21
C PRO A 420 -11.35 11.37 -8.38
N TYR A 421 -10.20 11.30 -7.73
CA TYR A 421 -9.33 10.12 -7.77
C TYR A 421 -9.94 8.95 -6.97
N VAL A 422 -10.58 9.25 -5.84
CA VAL A 422 -11.32 8.26 -5.05
C VAL A 422 -12.44 7.66 -5.90
N VAL A 423 -13.20 8.49 -6.61
CA VAL A 423 -14.24 8.01 -7.53
C VAL A 423 -13.66 7.08 -8.61
N ILE A 424 -12.50 7.43 -9.17
CA ILE A 424 -11.81 6.58 -10.17
C ILE A 424 -11.44 5.21 -9.56
N ILE A 425 -10.93 5.17 -8.33
CA ILE A 425 -10.60 3.89 -7.67
C ILE A 425 -11.85 3.02 -7.55
N TYR A 426 -12.98 3.59 -7.09
CA TYR A 426 -14.23 2.83 -6.96
C TYR A 426 -14.81 2.39 -8.30
N LEU A 427 -14.64 3.18 -9.36
CA LEU A 427 -15.02 2.76 -10.73
C LEU A 427 -14.18 1.54 -11.17
N VAL A 428 -12.88 1.53 -10.88
CA VAL A 428 -12.03 0.37 -11.19
C VAL A 428 -12.36 -0.82 -10.30
N ILE A 429 -12.70 -0.63 -9.02
CA ILE A 429 -13.22 -1.71 -8.17
C ILE A 429 -14.48 -2.32 -8.83
N GLY A 430 -15.40 -1.47 -9.28
CA GLY A 430 -16.60 -1.92 -10.02
C GLY A 430 -16.26 -2.71 -11.28
N LEU A 431 -15.25 -2.28 -12.04
CA LEU A 431 -14.76 -3.03 -13.21
C LEU A 431 -14.16 -4.39 -12.82
N VAL A 432 -13.39 -4.47 -11.75
CA VAL A 432 -12.80 -5.74 -11.26
C VAL A 432 -13.88 -6.68 -10.70
N LEU A 433 -14.98 -6.14 -10.16
CA LEU A 433 -16.13 -6.95 -9.74
C LEU A 433 -16.87 -7.56 -10.94
N VAL A 434 -17.06 -6.78 -12.01
CA VAL A 434 -17.77 -7.21 -13.22
C VAL A 434 -16.89 -8.09 -14.11
N PHE A 435 -15.58 -7.81 -14.14
CA PHE A 435 -14.59 -8.50 -14.97
C PHE A 435 -13.47 -9.07 -14.07
N PRO A 436 -13.67 -10.23 -13.41
CA PRO A 436 -12.66 -10.87 -12.56
C PRO A 436 -11.32 -11.13 -13.26
N GLU A 437 -11.34 -11.27 -14.59
CA GLU A 437 -10.15 -11.48 -15.42
C GLU A 437 -9.13 -10.35 -15.29
N LEU A 438 -9.55 -9.14 -14.95
CA LEU A 438 -8.62 -8.03 -14.66
C LEU A 438 -7.67 -8.34 -13.52
N ALA A 439 -8.11 -9.18 -12.57
CA ALA A 439 -7.29 -9.61 -11.44
C ALA A 439 -6.70 -11.03 -11.62
N THR A 440 -7.32 -11.89 -12.44
CA THR A 440 -6.95 -13.31 -12.52
C THR A 440 -6.22 -13.68 -13.80
N TRP A 441 -6.38 -12.92 -14.91
CA TRP A 441 -5.76 -13.26 -16.19
C TRP A 441 -4.23 -13.31 -16.13
N LEU A 442 -3.58 -12.31 -15.57
CA LEU A 442 -2.12 -12.28 -15.50
C LEU A 442 -1.56 -13.38 -14.58
N PRO A 443 -2.11 -13.64 -13.38
CA PRO A 443 -1.73 -14.77 -12.55
C PRO A 443 -1.83 -16.14 -13.23
N THR A 444 -2.83 -16.36 -14.10
CA THR A 444 -2.98 -17.65 -14.82
C THR A 444 -1.89 -17.89 -15.85
N GLN A 445 -1.10 -16.87 -16.21
CA GLN A 445 0.06 -17.01 -17.11
C GLN A 445 1.35 -17.32 -16.36
N LEU A 446 1.37 -17.35 -15.02
CA LEU A 446 2.52 -17.74 -14.22
C LEU A 446 2.89 -19.21 -14.51
N ARG A 447 4.17 -19.49 -14.67
CA ARG A 447 4.72 -20.80 -14.96
C ARG A 447 5.22 -21.50 -13.70
#